data_3863f7d007517df057abac315d9070b6
#
_entry.id   3863f7d007517df057abac315d9070b6
#
_cell.length_a   1.000
_cell.length_b   1.000
_cell.length_c   1.000
_cell.angle_alpha   90.00
_cell.angle_beta   90.00
_cell.angle_gamma   90.00
#
_symmetry.space_group_name_H-M   'P 1'
#
loop_
_entity.id
_entity.type
_entity.pdbx_description
1 polymer ?
#
loop_
_entity_poly.entity_id
_entity_poly.type
_entity_poly.pdbx_seq_one_letter_code
_entity_poly.pdbx_strand_id
1 'polypeptide(L)'
;MALPTYDALYLPLLRSLADQAIHTNREIAAFIAKEMSLSPEDLQERLSSGGSVFQNRVGWACTYLNKAGLLQRTSRGHYRLSQEGTAVLAKPPAVLDNAFLSRYPSFQDF
;
A
#
# COMPACT_ATOMS: atom_id res chain seq x y z
N MET A 1 -19.68 6.70 -1.37
CA MET A 1 -18.49 7.00 -2.16
C MET A 1 -17.70 5.71 -2.37
N ALA A 2 -17.18 5.48 -3.56
CA ALA A 2 -16.45 4.24 -3.84
C ALA A 2 -15.07 4.25 -3.17
N LEU A 3 -14.64 3.06 -2.71
CA LEU A 3 -13.28 2.90 -2.21
C LEU A 3 -12.25 3.09 -3.34
N PRO A 4 -11.07 3.64 -3.03
CA PRO A 4 -10.01 3.73 -4.03
C PRO A 4 -9.54 2.34 -4.47
N THR A 5 -9.04 2.25 -5.69
CA THR A 5 -8.42 1.01 -6.17
C THR A 5 -7.09 0.79 -5.44
N TYR A 6 -6.56 -0.45 -5.50
CA TYR A 6 -5.34 -0.77 -4.76
C TYR A 6 -4.14 0.08 -5.21
N ASP A 7 -4.06 0.46 -6.49
CA ASP A 7 -2.95 1.29 -6.98
C ASP A 7 -3.06 2.74 -6.52
N ALA A 8 -4.27 3.23 -6.27
CA ALA A 8 -4.46 4.55 -5.66
C ALA A 8 -3.97 4.60 -4.22
N LEU A 9 -3.76 3.45 -3.59
CA LEU A 9 -3.26 3.35 -2.21
C LEU A 9 -1.74 3.38 -2.13
N TYR A 10 -1.02 3.24 -3.24
CA TYR A 10 0.44 3.10 -3.22
C TYR A 10 1.14 4.27 -2.54
N LEU A 11 0.85 5.49 -2.95
CA LEU A 11 1.53 6.65 -2.38
C LEU A 11 1.16 6.89 -0.91
N PRO A 12 -0.12 6.86 -0.53
CA PRO A 12 -0.47 6.94 0.89
C PRO A 12 0.19 5.82 1.72
N LEU A 13 0.30 4.61 1.15
CA LEU A 13 0.94 3.50 1.84
C LEU A 13 2.42 3.79 2.12
N LEU A 14 3.14 4.30 1.13
CA LEU A 14 4.53 4.69 1.34
C LEU A 14 4.64 5.77 2.41
N ARG A 15 3.73 6.72 2.44
CA ARG A 15 3.71 7.76 3.48
C ARG A 15 3.48 7.18 4.86
N SER A 16 2.70 6.12 4.98
CA SER A 16 2.46 5.47 6.28
C SER A 16 3.73 4.88 6.88
N LEU A 17 4.73 4.62 6.04
CA LEU A 17 6.00 4.02 6.44
C LEU A 17 7.16 5.03 6.45
N ALA A 18 6.85 6.33 6.30
CA ALA A 18 7.88 7.38 6.21
C ALA A 18 8.71 7.51 7.47
N ASP A 19 8.21 7.03 8.62
CA ASP A 19 8.95 7.04 9.89
C ASP A 19 10.05 5.97 9.94
N GLN A 20 10.18 5.14 8.91
CA GLN A 20 11.16 4.05 8.79
C GLN A 20 10.94 2.92 9.81
N ALA A 21 9.83 2.94 10.53
CA ALA A 21 9.48 1.88 11.48
C ALA A 21 8.73 0.75 10.78
N ILE A 22 8.69 -0.42 11.44
CA ILE A 22 7.92 -1.55 10.96
C ILE A 22 6.47 -1.35 11.38
N HIS A 23 5.55 -1.51 10.43
CA HIS A 23 4.11 -1.39 10.67
C HIS A 23 3.36 -2.61 10.15
N THR A 24 2.26 -2.93 10.81
CA THR A 24 1.37 -4.01 10.38
C THR A 24 0.43 -3.52 9.27
N ASN A 25 -0.16 -4.47 8.53
CA ASN A 25 -1.19 -4.14 7.55
C ASN A 25 -2.32 -3.32 8.17
N ARG A 26 -2.70 -3.63 9.41
CA ARG A 26 -3.78 -2.91 10.11
C ARG A 26 -3.38 -1.46 10.38
N GLU A 27 -2.16 -1.24 10.83
CA GLU A 27 -1.65 0.12 11.09
C GLU A 27 -1.56 0.93 9.79
N ILE A 28 -1.08 0.29 8.72
CA ILE A 28 -0.99 0.92 7.40
C ILE A 28 -2.40 1.31 6.93
N ALA A 29 -3.35 0.39 7.04
CA ALA A 29 -4.73 0.64 6.62
C ALA A 29 -5.36 1.80 7.41
N ALA A 30 -5.12 1.86 8.73
CA ALA A 30 -5.64 2.94 9.57
C ALA A 30 -5.08 4.30 9.12
N PHE A 31 -3.79 4.36 8.82
CA PHE A 31 -3.16 5.58 8.32
C PHE A 31 -3.78 6.03 7.00
N ILE A 32 -3.93 5.10 6.06
CA ILE A 32 -4.50 5.40 4.73
C ILE A 32 -5.94 5.87 4.86
N ALA A 33 -6.74 5.20 5.69
CA ALA A 33 -8.14 5.57 5.89
C ALA A 33 -8.26 7.01 6.39
N LYS A 34 -7.40 7.40 7.31
CA LYS A 34 -7.38 8.76 7.85
C LYS A 34 -6.90 9.76 6.79
N GLU A 35 -5.81 9.46 6.10
CA GLU A 35 -5.25 10.37 5.10
C GLU A 35 -6.22 10.62 3.94
N MET A 36 -6.93 9.58 3.51
CA MET A 36 -7.88 9.68 2.40
C MET A 36 -9.30 10.03 2.85
N SER A 37 -9.50 10.27 4.15
CA SER A 37 -10.80 10.63 4.72
C SER A 37 -11.91 9.65 4.34
N LEU A 38 -11.62 8.36 4.42
CA LEU A 38 -12.60 7.33 4.11
C LEU A 38 -13.70 7.32 5.16
N SER A 39 -14.96 7.17 4.71
CA SER A 39 -16.11 7.15 5.62
C SER A 39 -16.22 5.79 6.32
N PRO A 40 -16.95 5.73 7.46
CA PRO A 40 -17.25 4.44 8.08
C PRO A 40 -17.95 3.47 7.13
N GLU A 41 -18.84 3.98 6.26
CA GLU A 41 -19.54 3.17 5.27
C GLU A 41 -18.55 2.56 4.27
N ASP A 42 -17.57 3.34 3.80
CA ASP A 42 -16.52 2.82 2.90
C ASP A 42 -15.75 1.68 3.56
N LEU A 43 -15.41 1.84 4.84
CA LEU A 43 -14.62 0.85 5.57
C LEU A 43 -15.40 -0.40 5.92
N GLN A 44 -16.74 -0.32 5.92
CA GLN A 44 -17.61 -1.45 6.23
C GLN A 44 -17.93 -2.32 5.01
N GLU A 45 -17.57 -1.89 3.81
CA GLU A 45 -17.82 -2.68 2.62
C GLU A 45 -17.13 -4.04 2.72
N ARG A 46 -17.87 -5.11 2.41
CA ARG A 46 -17.40 -6.49 2.60
C ARG A 46 -17.31 -7.24 1.29
N LEU A 47 -16.31 -8.14 1.21
CA LEU A 47 -16.23 -9.13 0.16
C LEU A 47 -17.33 -10.17 0.35
N SER A 48 -17.63 -10.94 -0.70
CA SER A 48 -18.58 -12.06 -0.59
C SER A 48 -18.15 -13.08 0.46
N SER A 49 -16.84 -13.18 0.73
CA SER A 49 -16.29 -14.05 1.77
C SER A 49 -16.46 -13.49 3.19
N GLY A 50 -16.92 -12.23 3.32
CA GLY A 50 -17.10 -11.56 4.61
C GLY A 50 -15.95 -10.69 5.04
N GLY A 51 -14.81 -10.73 4.35
CA GLY A 51 -13.65 -9.87 4.67
C GLY A 51 -13.85 -8.44 4.22
N SER A 52 -13.05 -7.53 4.78
CA SER A 52 -13.09 -6.11 4.41
C SER A 52 -12.51 -5.90 3.01
N VAL A 53 -13.25 -5.21 2.15
CA VAL A 53 -12.76 -4.83 0.81
C VAL A 53 -11.54 -3.94 0.95
N PHE A 54 -11.60 -2.96 1.85
CA PHE A 54 -10.49 -2.02 2.05
C PHE A 54 -9.22 -2.74 2.52
N GLN A 55 -9.33 -3.60 3.54
CA GLN A 55 -8.18 -4.35 4.04
C GLN A 55 -7.59 -5.25 2.96
N ASN A 56 -8.45 -5.85 2.13
CA ASN A 56 -8.00 -6.68 1.01
C ASN A 56 -7.17 -5.86 0.02
N ARG A 57 -7.64 -4.66 -0.33
CA ARG A 57 -6.93 -3.79 -1.26
C ARG A 57 -5.60 -3.30 -0.68
N VAL A 58 -5.56 -2.98 0.61
CA VAL A 58 -4.31 -2.62 1.30
C VAL A 58 -3.32 -3.79 1.25
N GLY A 59 -3.79 -5.01 1.51
CA GLY A 59 -2.96 -6.20 1.45
C GLY A 59 -2.33 -6.40 0.06
N TRP A 60 -3.13 -6.26 -0.99
CA TRP A 60 -2.64 -6.37 -2.36
C TRP A 60 -1.65 -5.25 -2.70
N ALA A 61 -1.92 -4.02 -2.26
CA ALA A 61 -0.99 -2.91 -2.47
C ALA A 61 0.35 -3.19 -1.79
N CYS A 62 0.34 -3.70 -0.56
CA CYS A 62 1.58 -4.10 0.13
C CYS A 62 2.33 -5.17 -0.66
N THR A 63 1.60 -6.17 -1.18
CA THR A 63 2.21 -7.26 -1.95
C THR A 63 2.89 -6.72 -3.20
N TYR A 64 2.20 -5.89 -3.97
CA TYR A 64 2.77 -5.33 -5.20
C TYR A 64 3.98 -4.43 -4.92
N LEU A 65 3.89 -3.56 -3.93
CA LEU A 65 5.01 -2.69 -3.58
C LEU A 65 6.20 -3.49 -3.05
N ASN A 66 5.94 -4.56 -2.30
CA ASN A 66 7.01 -5.46 -1.84
C ASN A 66 7.68 -6.16 -3.04
N LYS A 67 6.89 -6.62 -4.00
CA LYS A 67 7.44 -7.27 -5.21
C LYS A 67 8.25 -6.30 -6.05
N ALA A 68 7.86 -5.03 -6.09
CA ALA A 68 8.63 -4.00 -6.79
C ALA A 68 9.92 -3.61 -6.03
N GLY A 69 10.05 -4.00 -4.77
CA GLY A 69 11.24 -3.67 -3.97
C GLY A 69 11.14 -2.35 -3.24
N LEU A 70 9.96 -1.74 -3.18
CA LEU A 70 9.75 -0.47 -2.47
C LEU A 70 9.49 -0.67 -0.98
N LEU A 71 9.08 -1.87 -0.57
CA LEU A 71 8.90 -2.25 0.82
C LEU A 71 9.82 -3.41 1.17
N GLN A 72 10.13 -3.55 2.47
CA GLN A 72 10.74 -4.75 3.03
C GLN A 72 9.73 -5.43 3.92
N ARG A 73 9.40 -6.68 3.60
CA ARG A 73 8.55 -7.50 4.45
C ARG A 73 9.43 -8.16 5.49
N THR A 74 9.28 -7.75 6.74
CA THR A 74 10.10 -8.28 7.84
C THR A 74 9.55 -9.59 8.40
N SER A 75 8.23 -9.73 8.34
CA SER A 75 7.52 -10.96 8.68
C SER A 75 6.13 -10.87 8.08
N ARG A 76 5.32 -11.91 8.23
CA ARG A 76 3.97 -11.93 7.66
C ARG A 76 3.15 -10.76 8.20
N GLY A 77 2.66 -9.91 7.28
CA GLY A 77 1.84 -8.76 7.63
C GLY A 77 2.60 -7.60 8.24
N HIS A 78 3.94 -7.62 8.21
CA HIS A 78 4.78 -6.56 8.77
C HIS A 78 5.70 -6.02 7.68
N TYR A 79 5.70 -4.69 7.51
CA TYR A 79 6.44 -4.03 6.44
C TYR A 79 7.16 -2.79 6.94
N ARG A 80 8.23 -2.45 6.27
CA ARG A 80 8.93 -1.18 6.44
C ARG A 80 9.31 -0.66 5.05
N LEU A 81 9.64 0.62 4.98
CA LEU A 81 10.08 1.23 3.74
C LEU A 81 11.48 0.75 3.38
N SER A 82 11.69 0.34 2.13
CA SER A 82 13.02 0.01 1.65
C SER A 82 13.78 1.28 1.28
N GLN A 83 15.07 1.14 0.97
CA GLN A 83 15.86 2.26 0.48
C GLN A 83 15.26 2.83 -0.80
N GLU A 84 14.87 1.97 -1.74
CA GLU A 84 14.23 2.39 -2.99
C GLU A 84 12.88 3.05 -2.73
N GLY A 85 12.08 2.51 -1.80
CA GLY A 85 10.82 3.11 -1.41
C GLY A 85 11.01 4.50 -0.81
N THR A 86 12.06 4.68 -0.01
CA THR A 86 12.40 5.99 0.54
C THR A 86 12.72 6.99 -0.57
N ALA A 87 13.46 6.56 -1.58
CA ALA A 87 13.81 7.40 -2.73
C ALA A 87 12.57 7.81 -3.53
N VAL A 88 11.65 6.87 -3.75
CA VAL A 88 10.39 7.14 -4.47
C VAL A 88 9.55 8.13 -3.67
N LEU A 89 9.46 7.96 -2.36
CA LEU A 89 8.67 8.87 -1.51
C LEU A 89 9.26 10.27 -1.49
N ALA A 90 10.58 10.40 -1.54
CA ALA A 90 11.25 11.69 -1.56
C ALA A 90 10.98 12.47 -2.85
N LYS A 91 10.84 11.76 -3.97
CA LYS A 91 10.51 12.34 -5.28
C LYS A 91 9.44 11.49 -5.95
N PRO A 92 8.17 11.60 -5.49
CA PRO A 92 7.13 10.76 -6.05
C PRO A 92 6.88 11.10 -7.52
N PRO A 93 6.59 10.07 -8.35
CA PRO A 93 6.21 10.31 -9.74
C PRO A 93 4.84 11.00 -9.80
N ALA A 94 4.52 11.58 -10.96
CA ALA A 94 3.21 12.17 -11.17
C ALA A 94 2.09 11.15 -10.95
N VAL A 95 2.30 9.90 -11.37
CA VAL A 95 1.38 8.80 -11.17
C VAL A 95 2.17 7.60 -10.65
N LEU A 96 1.77 7.07 -9.50
CA LEU A 96 2.36 5.85 -8.94
C LEU A 96 1.35 4.72 -9.10
N ASP A 97 1.57 3.89 -10.11
CA ASP A 97 0.68 2.80 -10.49
C ASP A 97 1.50 1.58 -10.93
N ASN A 98 0.82 0.55 -11.44
CA ASN A 98 1.51 -0.67 -11.88
C ASN A 98 2.44 -0.43 -13.06
N ALA A 99 2.11 0.54 -13.93
CA ALA A 99 3.02 0.89 -15.03
C ALA A 99 4.34 1.42 -14.48
N PHE A 100 4.31 2.23 -13.43
CA PHE A 100 5.52 2.68 -12.76
C PHE A 100 6.28 1.51 -12.13
N LEU A 101 5.58 0.59 -11.46
CA LEU A 101 6.21 -0.56 -10.80
C LEU A 101 6.87 -1.49 -11.82
N SER A 102 6.40 -1.50 -13.05
CA SER A 102 6.95 -2.37 -14.10
C SER A 102 8.39 -2.04 -14.47
N ARG A 103 8.92 -0.88 -14.03
CA ARG A 103 10.33 -0.53 -14.23
C ARG A 103 11.26 -1.39 -13.37
N TYR A 104 10.73 -2.05 -12.35
CA TYR A 104 11.55 -2.86 -11.44
C TYR A 104 11.51 -4.32 -11.88
N PRO A 105 12.69 -4.95 -12.12
CA PRO A 105 12.72 -6.33 -12.60
C PRO A 105 12.01 -7.33 -11.67
N SER A 106 12.12 -7.13 -10.36
CA SER A 106 11.48 -8.03 -9.40
C SER A 106 9.95 -7.99 -9.50
N PHE A 107 9.37 -6.86 -9.92
CA PHE A 107 7.95 -6.77 -10.14
C PHE A 107 7.53 -7.47 -11.43
N GLN A 108 8.35 -7.40 -12.46
CA GLN A 108 8.06 -8.06 -13.73
C GLN A 108 8.04 -9.58 -13.58
N ASP A 109 8.84 -10.12 -12.67
CA ASP A 109 8.92 -11.55 -12.40
C ASP A 109 7.75 -12.07 -11.54
N PHE A 110 6.87 -11.19 -11.12
CA PHE A 110 5.76 -11.52 -10.25
C PHE A 110 4.67 -12.34 -10.96
#